data_705a8ede49f0c806feec4de5481b8541
#
_entry.id   705a8ede49f0c806feec4de5481b8541
#
_cell.length_a   1.000
_cell.length_b   1.000
_cell.length_c   1.000
_cell.angle_alpha   90.00
_cell.angle_beta   90.00
_cell.angle_gamma   90.00
#
_symmetry.space_group_name_H-M   'P 1'
#
loop_
_entity.id
_entity.type
_entity.pdbx_description
1 polymer ?
#
loop_
_entity_poly.entity_id
_entity_poly.type
_entity_poly.pdbx_seq_one_letter_code
_entity_poly.pdbx_strand_id
1 'polypeptide(L)'
;DFAAIYEDIFTLVGGRSGYGFERSKQGHYFTDFHAIGVFDSPQLFFRKDKQGNELGYNQQIWPENLTTQAAPYRTEEIPFWLAVPRKEVSVRAEGEMAPVVLISHGYTSNRFGEVSQFSAYFAQHGLATLGIECPSHGIDLSANERNLAEALLQVRGVRPFGEAALTDRAYDQNNDG
;
A
#
# COMPACT_ATOMS: atom_id res chain seq x y z
N ASP A 1 -7.09 18.82 1.69
CA ASP A 1 -7.32 18.22 3.00
C ASP A 1 -7.37 16.69 2.83
N PHE A 2 -6.34 16.00 3.33
CA PHE A 2 -6.23 14.56 3.20
C PHE A 2 -7.38 13.81 3.88
N ALA A 3 -7.89 14.33 5.00
CA ALA A 3 -9.02 13.72 5.70
C ALA A 3 -10.27 13.63 4.82
N ALA A 4 -10.53 14.62 3.97
CA ALA A 4 -11.65 14.60 3.05
C ALA A 4 -11.46 13.59 1.92
N ILE A 5 -10.25 13.49 1.37
CA ILE A 5 -9.92 12.48 0.34
C ILE A 5 -10.07 11.08 0.93
N TYR A 6 -9.57 10.90 2.14
CA TYR A 6 -9.68 9.66 2.88
C TYR A 6 -11.15 9.27 3.12
N GLU A 7 -11.98 10.24 3.51
CA GLU A 7 -13.43 10.05 3.71
C GLU A 7 -14.12 9.63 2.40
N ASP A 8 -13.78 10.27 1.28
CA ASP A 8 -14.33 9.93 -0.03
C ASP A 8 -13.95 8.50 -0.45
N ILE A 9 -12.66 8.15 -0.37
CA ILE A 9 -12.17 6.80 -0.72
C ILE A 9 -12.78 5.75 0.22
N PHE A 10 -12.80 6.03 1.52
CA PHE A 10 -13.36 5.10 2.50
C PHE A 10 -14.86 4.89 2.33
N THR A 11 -15.58 5.91 1.90
CA THR A 11 -17.00 5.80 1.56
C THR A 11 -17.22 4.92 0.34
N LEU A 12 -16.36 5.02 -0.65
CA LEU A 12 -16.38 4.19 -1.85
C LEU A 12 -16.05 2.72 -1.58
N VAL A 13 -15.03 2.50 -0.75
CA VAL A 13 -14.54 1.15 -0.38
C VAL A 13 -15.28 0.63 0.85
N GLY A 14 -15.91 1.53 1.58
CA GLY A 14 -16.15 1.43 3.01
C GLY A 14 -17.39 0.72 3.46
N GLY A 15 -18.09 0.07 2.69
CA GLY A 15 -19.07 -0.85 3.26
C GLY A 15 -18.43 -2.12 3.84
N ARG A 16 -17.15 -2.36 3.57
CA ARG A 16 -16.51 -3.66 3.82
C ARG A 16 -15.58 -3.69 5.03
N SER A 17 -15.13 -2.57 5.54
CA SER A 17 -14.15 -2.55 6.63
C SER A 17 -14.62 -1.91 7.93
N GLY A 18 -15.85 -1.88 8.27
CA GLY A 18 -16.47 -1.50 9.57
C GLY A 18 -15.60 -0.97 10.73
N TYR A 19 -14.32 -0.74 10.51
CA TYR A 19 -13.35 -0.38 11.53
C TYR A 19 -13.11 1.13 11.57
N GLY A 20 -13.57 1.74 12.66
CA GLY A 20 -12.86 2.85 13.28
C GLY A 20 -12.58 4.09 12.43
N PHE A 21 -13.40 4.38 11.40
CA PHE A 21 -13.26 5.57 10.58
C PHE A 21 -13.03 6.84 11.42
N GLU A 22 -13.81 7.03 12.47
CA GLU A 22 -13.66 8.19 13.35
C GLU A 22 -12.30 8.20 14.09
N ARG A 23 -11.80 7.05 14.48
CA ARG A 23 -10.47 6.93 15.10
C ARG A 23 -9.37 7.29 14.12
N SER A 24 -9.48 6.82 12.91
CA SER A 24 -8.54 7.12 11.84
C SER A 24 -8.56 8.61 11.49
N LYS A 25 -9.75 9.20 11.41
CA LYS A 25 -9.94 10.63 11.16
C LYS A 25 -9.30 11.50 12.24
N GLN A 26 -9.46 11.14 13.51
CA GLN A 26 -8.82 11.84 14.64
C GLN A 26 -7.29 11.70 14.59
N GLY A 27 -6.79 10.56 14.16
CA GLY A 27 -5.36 10.32 14.09
C GLY A 27 -4.65 11.11 12.98
N HIS A 28 -5.35 11.53 11.94
CA HIS A 28 -4.79 12.41 10.92
C HIS A 28 -4.35 13.77 11.46
N TYR A 29 -4.86 14.18 12.63
CA TYR A 29 -4.36 15.36 13.32
C TYR A 29 -2.86 15.27 13.64
N PHE A 30 -2.35 14.08 13.95
CA PHE A 30 -0.96 13.84 14.29
C PHE A 30 -0.06 13.56 13.09
N THR A 31 -0.64 13.39 11.91
CA THR A 31 0.07 13.17 10.66
C THR A 31 0.35 14.51 9.98
N ASP A 32 1.59 14.74 9.57
CA ASP A 32 2.01 15.93 8.83
C ASP A 32 1.65 15.79 7.36
N PHE A 33 2.13 14.71 6.74
CA PHE A 33 1.85 14.41 5.35
C PHE A 33 1.81 12.91 5.06
N HIS A 34 1.22 12.59 3.93
CA HIS A 34 1.25 11.26 3.34
C HIS A 34 2.03 11.30 2.01
N ALA A 35 2.85 10.30 1.78
CA ALA A 35 3.50 10.07 0.50
C ALA A 35 3.09 8.69 -0.02
N ILE A 36 2.69 8.65 -1.28
CA ILE A 36 2.33 7.41 -1.98
C ILE A 36 3.15 7.33 -3.25
N GLY A 37 3.60 6.16 -3.59
CA GLY A 37 4.39 5.93 -4.77
C GLY A 37 4.71 4.47 -4.97
N VAL A 38 5.66 4.22 -5.83
CA VAL A 38 6.22 2.90 -6.11
C VAL A 38 7.73 2.94 -5.92
N PHE A 39 8.32 1.82 -5.61
CA PHE A 39 9.77 1.63 -5.59
C PHE A 39 10.13 0.30 -6.23
N ASP A 40 11.30 0.25 -6.83
CA ASP A 40 11.85 -0.97 -7.40
C ASP A 40 12.32 -1.93 -6.32
N SER A 41 11.84 -3.16 -6.37
CA SER A 41 12.22 -4.22 -5.45
C SER A 41 12.58 -5.50 -6.20
N PRO A 42 13.58 -6.26 -5.72
CA PRO A 42 13.85 -7.57 -6.29
C PRO A 42 12.69 -8.53 -5.98
N GLN A 43 12.11 -9.10 -7.04
CA GLN A 43 11.11 -10.15 -6.94
C GLN A 43 11.77 -11.49 -7.22
N LEU A 44 11.79 -12.35 -6.20
CA LEU A 44 12.46 -13.65 -6.26
C LEU A 44 11.56 -14.77 -6.82
N PHE A 45 10.25 -14.55 -6.82
CA PHE A 45 9.30 -15.49 -7.38
C PHE A 45 9.13 -15.29 -8.88
N PHE A 46 9.28 -16.36 -9.66
CA PHE A 46 9.04 -16.31 -11.09
C PHE A 46 7.58 -16.58 -11.39
N ARG A 47 6.97 -15.66 -12.13
CA ARG A 47 5.60 -15.82 -12.66
C ARG A 47 5.57 -16.55 -13.99
N LYS A 48 6.70 -16.60 -14.69
CA LYS A 48 6.82 -17.24 -16.00
C LYS A 48 7.96 -18.26 -15.98
N ASP A 49 7.75 -19.34 -16.69
CA ASP A 49 8.81 -20.32 -16.96
C ASP A 49 9.86 -19.76 -17.96
N LYS A 50 10.90 -20.53 -18.25
CA LYS A 50 11.94 -20.16 -19.22
C LYS A 50 11.43 -20.00 -20.64
N GLN A 51 10.27 -20.54 -20.95
CA GLN A 51 9.58 -20.46 -22.22
C GLN A 51 8.61 -19.27 -22.31
N GLY A 52 8.42 -18.55 -21.21
CA GLY A 52 7.53 -17.39 -21.12
C GLY A 52 6.06 -17.72 -20.78
N ASN A 53 5.74 -18.98 -20.46
CA ASN A 53 4.42 -19.38 -20.04
C ASN A 53 4.16 -18.97 -18.59
N GLU A 54 2.96 -18.51 -18.28
CA GLU A 54 2.56 -18.17 -16.90
C GLU A 54 2.61 -19.42 -16.00
N LEU A 55 3.19 -19.25 -14.83
CA LEU A 55 3.25 -20.27 -13.79
C LEU A 55 2.08 -20.11 -12.85
N GLY A 56 1.36 -21.19 -12.58
CA GLY A 56 0.36 -21.21 -11.53
C GLY A 56 0.97 -20.87 -10.17
N TYR A 57 0.15 -20.40 -9.25
CA TYR A 57 0.61 -19.95 -7.91
C TYR A 57 1.49 -20.96 -7.19
N ASN A 58 1.12 -22.24 -7.24
CA ASN A 58 1.86 -23.34 -6.61
C ASN A 58 3.16 -23.72 -7.35
N GLN A 59 3.38 -23.13 -8.53
CA GLN A 59 4.56 -23.36 -9.36
C GLN A 59 5.58 -22.22 -9.26
N GLN A 60 5.21 -21.13 -8.58
CA GLN A 60 6.10 -20.01 -8.29
C GLN A 60 7.03 -20.41 -7.14
N ILE A 61 8.12 -21.05 -7.48
CA ILE A 61 9.10 -21.59 -6.52
C ILE A 61 10.34 -20.71 -6.43
N TRP A 62 10.96 -20.74 -5.26
CA TRP A 62 12.31 -20.24 -5.07
C TRP A 62 13.30 -21.09 -5.87
N PRO A 63 14.37 -20.50 -6.41
CA PRO A 63 15.45 -21.29 -7.00
C PRO A 63 16.03 -22.26 -5.96
N GLU A 64 16.13 -23.53 -6.32
CA GLU A 64 16.51 -24.62 -5.38
C GLU A 64 17.94 -24.53 -4.84
N ASN A 65 18.83 -23.70 -5.41
CA ASN A 65 20.25 -23.65 -5.08
C ASN A 65 20.74 -22.25 -4.73
N LEU A 66 20.15 -21.60 -3.73
CA LEU A 66 20.58 -20.28 -3.25
C LEU A 66 21.99 -20.28 -2.61
N THR A 67 22.54 -21.45 -2.28
CA THR A 67 23.89 -21.57 -1.69
C THR A 67 25.01 -21.55 -2.73
N THR A 68 24.73 -21.86 -3.98
CA THR A 68 25.74 -22.01 -5.03
C THR A 68 25.56 -21.11 -6.24
N GLN A 69 24.40 -20.48 -6.37
CA GLN A 69 24.08 -19.60 -7.48
C GLN A 69 23.44 -18.31 -6.96
N ALA A 70 23.76 -17.17 -7.58
CA ALA A 70 23.05 -15.95 -7.34
C ALA A 70 21.56 -16.18 -7.63
N ALA A 71 20.69 -15.80 -6.71
CA ALA A 71 19.26 -15.88 -6.92
C ALA A 71 18.88 -15.04 -8.14
N PRO A 72 18.31 -15.65 -9.18
CA PRO A 72 17.78 -14.86 -10.28
C PRO A 72 16.59 -14.04 -9.73
N TYR A 73 16.58 -12.76 -10.00
CA TYR A 73 15.48 -11.88 -9.63
C TYR A 73 15.09 -11.03 -10.85
N ARG A 74 13.88 -10.58 -10.82
CA ARG A 74 13.40 -9.49 -11.68
C ARG A 74 13.11 -8.29 -10.81
N THR A 75 13.16 -7.10 -11.38
CA THR A 75 12.68 -5.90 -10.73
C THR A 75 11.16 -5.82 -10.86
N GLU A 76 10.50 -5.53 -9.76
CA GLU A 76 9.06 -5.29 -9.70
C GLU A 76 8.81 -4.00 -8.94
N GLU A 77 7.93 -3.15 -9.45
CA GLU A 77 7.49 -1.96 -8.77
C GLU A 77 6.54 -2.33 -7.63
N ILE A 78 6.91 -1.94 -6.42
CA ILE A 78 6.11 -2.20 -5.22
C ILE A 78 5.42 -0.91 -4.80
N PRO A 79 4.09 -0.86 -4.80
CA PRO A 79 3.38 0.30 -4.30
C PRO A 79 3.52 0.42 -2.78
N PHE A 80 3.76 1.64 -2.32
CA PHE A 80 3.89 1.97 -0.91
C PHE A 80 3.01 3.15 -0.50
N TRP A 81 2.75 3.24 0.78
CA TRP A 81 2.12 4.38 1.43
C TRP A 81 2.87 4.71 2.71
N LEU A 82 3.40 5.93 2.78
CA LEU A 82 4.11 6.46 3.95
C LEU A 82 3.27 7.55 4.60
N ALA A 83 3.00 7.42 5.90
CA ALA A 83 2.44 8.46 6.75
C ALA A 83 3.52 8.98 7.69
N VAL A 84 3.75 10.29 7.69
CA VAL A 84 4.81 10.92 8.48
C VAL A 84 4.18 11.73 9.62
N PRO A 85 4.61 11.55 10.88
CA PRO A 85 4.06 12.28 12.02
C PRO A 85 4.50 13.73 11.99
N ARG A 86 3.68 14.61 12.57
CA ARG A 86 4.03 15.99 12.81
C ARG A 86 5.25 16.08 13.74
N LYS A 87 6.05 17.10 13.53
CA LYS A 87 7.26 17.33 14.34
C LYS A 87 6.92 17.53 15.83
N GLU A 88 5.81 18.18 16.11
CA GLU A 88 5.37 18.53 17.48
C GLU A 88 5.01 17.31 18.33
N VAL A 89 4.67 16.19 17.71
CA VAL A 89 4.35 14.94 18.42
C VAL A 89 5.52 13.95 18.45
N SER A 90 6.61 14.29 17.77
CA SER A 90 7.79 13.44 17.65
C SER A 90 8.96 14.07 18.40
N VAL A 91 9.49 13.36 19.40
CA VAL A 91 10.68 13.80 20.15
C VAL A 91 11.92 13.57 19.27
N ARG A 92 12.05 14.38 18.24
CA ARG A 92 13.20 14.33 17.31
C ARG A 92 13.81 15.71 17.16
N ALA A 93 15.14 15.77 17.01
CA ALA A 93 15.84 17.01 16.77
C ALA A 93 15.49 17.57 15.38
N GLU A 94 15.82 18.84 15.17
CA GLU A 94 15.64 19.46 13.87
C GLU A 94 16.51 18.76 12.82
N GLY A 95 15.92 18.38 11.67
CA GLY A 95 16.61 17.64 10.62
C GLY A 95 16.67 16.13 10.81
N GLU A 96 16.27 15.60 11.97
CA GLU A 96 16.15 14.16 12.16
C GLU A 96 14.87 13.61 11.52
N MET A 97 15.01 12.46 10.87
CA MET A 97 13.87 11.72 10.33
C MET A 97 13.10 11.01 11.44
N ALA A 98 11.80 10.89 11.27
CA ALA A 98 10.99 10.07 12.18
C ALA A 98 11.38 8.59 12.06
N PRO A 99 11.47 7.86 13.18
CA PRO A 99 11.58 6.40 13.12
C PRO A 99 10.40 5.82 12.37
N VAL A 100 10.65 4.76 11.59
CA VAL A 100 9.64 4.17 10.70
C VAL A 100 9.21 2.81 11.22
N VAL A 101 7.90 2.61 11.29
CA VAL A 101 7.29 1.29 11.46
C VAL A 101 6.89 0.78 10.08
N LEU A 102 7.45 -0.35 9.67
CA LEU A 102 7.03 -1.06 8.47
C LEU A 102 5.84 -1.95 8.82
N ILE A 103 4.74 -1.77 8.11
CA ILE A 103 3.53 -2.59 8.26
C ILE A 103 3.34 -3.42 7.00
N SER A 104 3.15 -4.71 7.23
CA SER A 104 2.66 -5.64 6.22
C SER A 104 1.23 -6.01 6.57
N HIS A 105 0.36 -5.98 5.58
CA HIS A 105 -1.03 -6.39 5.77
C HIS A 105 -1.17 -7.91 5.82
N GLY A 106 -2.29 -8.36 6.38
CA GLY A 106 -2.67 -9.76 6.43
C GLY A 106 -3.54 -10.20 5.25
N TYR A 107 -4.02 -11.43 5.33
CA TYR A 107 -4.96 -12.00 4.38
C TYR A 107 -6.23 -11.14 4.25
N THR A 108 -6.71 -10.93 3.04
CA THR A 108 -7.87 -10.08 2.71
C THR A 108 -7.72 -8.59 3.02
N SER A 109 -6.52 -8.13 3.36
CA SER A 109 -6.22 -6.71 3.60
C SER A 109 -5.29 -6.15 2.50
N ASN A 110 -4.99 -4.88 2.60
CA ASN A 110 -4.10 -4.15 1.68
C ASN A 110 -3.39 -3.02 2.43
N ARG A 111 -2.37 -2.42 1.80
CA ARG A 111 -1.61 -1.32 2.41
C ARG A 111 -2.49 -0.13 2.82
N PHE A 112 -3.55 0.17 2.04
CA PHE A 112 -4.44 1.28 2.34
C PHE A 112 -5.18 1.03 3.66
N GLY A 113 -5.77 -0.16 3.84
CA GLY A 113 -6.47 -0.55 5.06
C GLY A 113 -5.55 -0.44 6.28
N GLU A 114 -4.36 -1.00 6.18
CA GLU A 114 -3.41 -1.03 7.31
C GLU A 114 -2.87 0.37 7.66
N VAL A 115 -2.40 1.14 6.68
CA VAL A 115 -1.88 2.48 6.95
C VAL A 115 -2.98 3.39 7.47
N SER A 116 -4.18 3.32 6.90
CA SER A 116 -5.30 4.11 7.35
C SER A 116 -5.71 3.79 8.80
N GLN A 117 -5.60 2.53 9.19
CA GLN A 117 -5.97 2.07 10.52
C GLN A 117 -4.91 2.38 11.58
N PHE A 118 -3.63 2.17 11.25
CA PHE A 118 -2.56 2.19 12.24
C PHE A 118 -1.70 3.45 12.21
N SER A 119 -1.61 4.16 11.08
CA SER A 119 -0.75 5.34 10.98
C SER A 119 -1.07 6.42 12.01
N ALA A 120 -2.34 6.60 12.28
CA ALA A 120 -2.85 7.53 13.28
C ALA A 120 -2.31 7.22 14.69
N TYR A 121 -2.34 5.93 15.05
CA TYR A 121 -1.83 5.48 16.34
C TYR A 121 -0.32 5.69 16.45
N PHE A 122 0.42 5.30 15.43
CA PHE A 122 1.87 5.46 15.43
C PHE A 122 2.29 6.93 15.38
N ALA A 123 1.57 7.77 14.64
CA ALA A 123 1.84 9.19 14.56
C ALA A 123 1.74 9.90 15.92
N GLN A 124 0.79 9.50 16.77
CA GLN A 124 0.69 10.02 18.15
C GLN A 124 1.95 9.78 18.98
N HIS A 125 2.71 8.75 18.65
CA HIS A 125 3.95 8.39 19.30
C HIS A 125 5.20 8.85 18.53
N GLY A 126 5.02 9.72 17.52
CA GLY A 126 6.10 10.28 16.74
C GLY A 126 6.73 9.31 15.73
N LEU A 127 6.06 8.22 15.42
CA LEU A 127 6.52 7.19 14.49
C LEU A 127 5.88 7.37 13.10
N ALA A 128 6.69 7.32 12.07
CA ALA A 128 6.21 7.20 10.70
C ALA A 128 5.73 5.76 10.43
N THR A 129 4.76 5.62 9.54
CA THR A 129 4.22 4.31 9.15
C THR A 129 4.43 4.11 7.67
N LEU A 130 5.11 3.03 7.30
CA LEU A 130 5.30 2.62 5.91
C LEU A 130 4.55 1.31 5.66
N GLY A 131 3.50 1.39 4.85
CA GLY A 131 2.79 0.22 4.34
C GLY A 131 3.22 -0.12 2.92
N ILE A 132 3.44 -1.39 2.65
CA ILE A 132 3.75 -1.90 1.31
C ILE A 132 2.69 -2.90 0.88
N GLU A 133 2.47 -3.01 -0.44
CA GLU A 133 1.56 -4.01 -0.97
C GLU A 133 2.26 -5.35 -1.15
N CYS A 134 1.72 -6.38 -0.53
CA CYS A 134 2.22 -7.74 -0.69
C CYS A 134 1.81 -8.34 -2.05
N PRO A 135 2.54 -9.35 -2.56
CA PRO A 135 2.15 -10.06 -3.76
C PRO A 135 0.72 -10.60 -3.67
N SER A 136 -0.02 -10.52 -4.75
CA SER A 136 -1.42 -11.00 -4.88
C SER A 136 -2.42 -10.27 -3.97
N HIS A 137 -2.10 -9.03 -3.58
CA HIS A 137 -3.00 -8.18 -2.81
C HIS A 137 -3.16 -6.81 -3.46
N GLY A 138 -4.21 -6.12 -3.11
CA GLY A 138 -4.55 -4.80 -3.60
C GLY A 138 -5.90 -4.33 -3.10
N ILE A 139 -6.34 -3.20 -3.60
CA ILE A 139 -7.69 -2.69 -3.33
C ILE A 139 -8.63 -3.33 -4.35
N ASP A 140 -9.49 -4.20 -3.86
CA ASP A 140 -10.50 -4.87 -4.69
C ASP A 140 -11.60 -3.87 -5.09
N LEU A 141 -11.42 -3.24 -6.24
CA LEU A 141 -12.36 -2.30 -6.84
C LEU A 141 -12.82 -2.84 -8.20
N SER A 142 -14.11 -2.89 -8.39
CA SER A 142 -14.66 -3.09 -9.73
C SER A 142 -14.23 -1.95 -10.67
N ALA A 143 -14.30 -2.16 -11.97
CA ALA A 143 -13.94 -1.13 -12.95
C ALA A 143 -14.73 0.17 -12.76
N ASN A 144 -16.01 0.09 -12.38
CA ASN A 144 -16.83 1.26 -12.11
C ASN A 144 -16.40 2.01 -10.85
N GLU A 145 -16.07 1.30 -9.78
CA GLU A 145 -15.56 1.89 -8.54
C GLU A 145 -14.19 2.54 -8.75
N ARG A 146 -13.31 1.91 -9.51
CA ARG A 146 -12.01 2.48 -9.90
C ARG A 146 -12.18 3.78 -10.68
N ASN A 147 -13.02 3.80 -11.72
CA ASN A 147 -13.30 5.00 -12.50
C ASN A 147 -13.88 6.13 -11.63
N LEU A 148 -14.75 5.79 -10.69
CA LEU A 148 -15.33 6.76 -9.77
C LEU A 148 -14.28 7.31 -8.78
N ALA A 149 -13.42 6.43 -8.24
CA ALA A 149 -12.32 6.83 -7.37
C ALA A 149 -11.35 7.77 -8.11
N GLU A 150 -10.96 7.44 -9.33
CA GLU A 150 -10.10 8.28 -10.16
C GLU A 150 -10.74 9.65 -10.44
N ALA A 151 -12.02 9.69 -10.78
CA ALA A 151 -12.75 10.93 -11.00
C ALA A 151 -12.81 11.82 -9.75
N LEU A 152 -13.03 11.24 -8.57
CA LEU A 152 -13.01 11.95 -7.29
C LEU A 152 -11.63 12.53 -6.98
N LEU A 153 -10.57 11.74 -7.16
CA LEU A 153 -9.20 12.19 -6.95
C LEU A 153 -8.79 13.30 -7.93
N GLN A 154 -9.30 13.24 -9.16
CA GLN A 154 -9.11 14.31 -10.13
C GLN A 154 -9.82 15.61 -9.71
N VAL A 155 -11.06 15.54 -9.25
CA VAL A 155 -11.82 16.70 -8.74
C VAL A 155 -11.13 17.33 -7.53
N ARG A 156 -10.50 16.49 -6.68
CA ARG A 156 -9.72 16.96 -5.52
C ARG A 156 -8.34 17.50 -5.89
N GLY A 157 -7.94 17.48 -7.16
CA GLY A 157 -6.64 17.95 -7.62
C GLY A 157 -5.46 17.05 -7.26
N VAL A 158 -5.72 15.80 -6.92
CA VAL A 158 -4.71 14.83 -6.44
C VAL A 158 -4.62 13.59 -7.34
N ARG A 159 -4.84 13.78 -8.63
CA ARG A 159 -4.81 12.71 -9.63
C ARG A 159 -3.54 11.84 -9.57
N PRO A 160 -2.31 12.39 -9.52
CA PRO A 160 -1.11 11.58 -9.46
C PRO A 160 -1.06 10.70 -8.19
N PHE A 161 -1.57 11.22 -7.09
CA PHE A 161 -1.72 10.45 -5.85
C PHE A 161 -2.71 9.29 -6.05
N GLY A 162 -3.80 9.52 -6.79
CA GLY A 162 -4.81 8.51 -7.07
C GLY A 162 -4.27 7.33 -7.87
N GLU A 163 -3.52 7.61 -8.92
CA GLU A 163 -2.90 6.56 -9.74
C GLU A 163 -2.01 5.64 -8.87
N ALA A 164 -1.13 6.23 -8.05
CA ALA A 164 -0.28 5.47 -7.15
C ALA A 164 -1.05 4.76 -6.03
N ALA A 165 -2.13 5.38 -5.50
CA ALA A 165 -2.95 4.79 -4.45
C ALA A 165 -3.74 3.57 -4.95
N LEU A 166 -4.21 3.61 -6.19
CA LEU A 166 -5.00 2.56 -6.83
C LEU A 166 -4.15 1.49 -7.54
N THR A 167 -2.81 1.70 -7.61
CA THR A 167 -1.89 0.65 -8.08
C THR A 167 -1.91 -0.50 -7.09
N ASP A 168 -2.05 -1.70 -7.58
CA ASP A 168 -2.10 -2.91 -6.77
C ASP A 168 -1.16 -3.99 -7.30
N ARG A 169 -1.07 -5.11 -6.59
CA ARG A 169 -0.34 -6.32 -6.95
C ARG A 169 -1.27 -7.53 -7.00
N ALA A 170 -2.58 -7.27 -7.04
CA ALA A 170 -3.56 -8.31 -7.25
C ALA A 170 -3.42 -8.88 -8.67
N TYR A 171 -3.49 -10.18 -8.76
CA TYR A 171 -3.52 -10.89 -10.02
C TYR A 171 -4.68 -11.88 -9.97
N ASP A 172 -5.47 -11.87 -11.00
CA ASP A 172 -6.37 -12.98 -11.25
C ASP A 172 -5.53 -14.19 -11.69
N GLN A 173 -5.30 -15.12 -10.77
CA GLN A 173 -4.38 -16.25 -10.98
C GLN A 173 -5.03 -17.43 -11.71
N ASN A 174 -6.33 -17.49 -11.67
CA ASN A 174 -7.12 -18.58 -12.24
C ASN A 174 -8.04 -18.12 -13.39
N ASN A 175 -8.03 -16.83 -13.73
CA ASN A 175 -8.86 -16.22 -14.76
C ASN A 175 -10.36 -16.47 -14.51
N ASP A 176 -10.79 -16.43 -13.27
CA ASP A 176 -12.22 -16.59 -12.95
C ASP A 176 -12.96 -15.24 -12.77
N GLY A 177 -12.24 -14.12 -12.94
CA GLY A 177 -12.78 -12.77 -12.80
C GLY A 177 -12.80 -12.30 -11.37
#